data_675e055fe8da7d8a6574865bef080018
#
_entry.id   675e055fe8da7d8a6574865bef080018
#
_cell.length_a   1.000
_cell.length_b   1.000
_cell.length_c   1.000
_cell.angle_alpha   90.00
_cell.angle_beta   90.00
_cell.angle_gamma   90.00
#
_symmetry.space_group_name_H-M   'P 1'
#
loop_
_entity.id
_entity.type
_entity.pdbx_description
1 polymer ?
#
loop_
_entity_poly.entity_id
_entity_poly.type
_entity_poly.pdbx_seq_one_letter_code
_entity_poly.pdbx_strand_id
1 'polypeptide(L)'
;MKIAAAALMAMSLIAAATAIRAQEEGAPQSGRRGAVGPVQSEKYHTQYIRLGNQAEALLYEPAGTPKSTALIFIHPDRNTFTAPVGPQMADRGYRVLMINYRGDAEAREANQDQYLPAISTGVTFLRGLPGVQKVVLTGHSGGGHLVTLYGNIAEHGSAACKDADKIYPCTAQGLDGLAKLDGVVILDSTLGAFHAMSSVDPAVDTSNNHRNPDLDMFIAANGYDPAAKKASYSAAFAKRFYAAQAARNAKIVNDALARLKAIQNGTSDFSDDEPFVVEGMGDQASGARLYQPDTSFQAHTKAQHLLLKADGTNVMTVIQSMRPPVGQRTGSALKSLSVMTQNTTVKRFLATSATRTAANYAITADDVIGVDWHSSFNMSAGNAEGISVPALVMTMSCHYLVVPGEIIYDHLASKDKSYASVEGAVHGFSPCKPEYGDTVKRTFDYVDTWLSRPGRF
;
A
#
# COMPACT_ATOMS: atom_id res chain seq x y z
N MET A 1 39.64 69.12 12.27
CA MET A 1 40.50 68.87 11.09
C MET A 1 41.27 67.59 11.29
N LYS A 2 41.20 66.77 10.25
CA LYS A 2 41.87 65.47 10.05
C LYS A 2 41.11 64.24 10.55
N ILE A 3 40.45 63.69 9.60
CA ILE A 3 39.83 62.34 9.52
C ILE A 3 40.96 61.33 9.34
N ALA A 4 40.97 60.26 10.13
CA ALA A 4 41.78 59.11 9.85
C ALA A 4 40.85 57.87 9.75
N ALA A 5 40.80 57.30 8.57
CA ALA A 5 40.10 56.07 8.28
C ALA A 5 40.89 54.89 8.81
N ALA A 6 40.26 54.03 9.59
CA ALA A 6 40.77 52.72 9.96
C ALA A 6 39.96 51.67 9.21
N ALA A 7 40.67 50.97 8.31
CA ALA A 7 40.11 49.79 7.62
C ALA A 7 40.14 48.59 8.57
N LEU A 8 38.95 48.04 8.88
CA LEU A 8 38.83 46.73 9.55
C LEU A 8 38.77 45.65 8.49
N MET A 9 39.83 44.82 8.45
CA MET A 9 39.82 43.52 7.79
C MET A 9 38.95 42.57 8.58
N ALA A 10 37.77 42.23 8.05
CA ALA A 10 37.00 41.12 8.54
C ALA A 10 37.50 39.83 7.91
N MET A 11 38.21 39.02 8.67
CA MET A 11 38.48 37.61 8.33
C MET A 11 37.19 36.80 8.50
N SER A 12 36.60 36.38 7.37
CA SER A 12 35.50 35.43 7.35
C SER A 12 36.05 34.02 7.59
N LEU A 13 35.82 33.50 8.78
CA LEU A 13 35.95 32.06 9.05
C LEU A 13 34.77 31.36 8.42
N ILE A 14 34.99 30.69 7.30
CA ILE A 14 34.04 29.74 6.74
C ILE A 14 34.18 28.45 7.54
N ALA A 15 33.31 28.27 8.54
CA ALA A 15 33.12 26.98 9.16
C ALA A 15 32.27 26.14 8.17
N ALA A 16 32.93 25.19 7.53
CA ALA A 16 32.21 24.16 6.77
C ALA A 16 31.43 23.26 7.74
N ALA A 17 30.19 23.61 8.00
CA ALA A 17 29.24 22.70 8.60
C ALA A 17 28.86 21.67 7.54
N THR A 18 29.48 20.51 7.57
CA THR A 18 29.00 19.31 6.91
C THR A 18 27.68 18.92 7.57
N ALA A 19 26.57 19.45 7.03
CA ALA A 19 25.26 18.98 7.35
C ALA A 19 25.12 17.55 6.79
N ILE A 20 25.17 16.56 7.67
CA ILE A 20 24.69 15.22 7.40
C ILE A 20 23.17 15.39 7.15
N ARG A 21 22.78 15.45 5.90
CA ARG A 21 21.37 15.30 5.51
C ARG A 21 20.99 13.86 5.81
N ALA A 22 20.33 13.66 6.95
CA ALA A 22 19.47 12.49 7.10
C ALA A 22 18.45 12.56 5.97
N GLN A 23 18.47 11.58 5.07
CA GLN A 23 17.41 11.40 4.08
C GLN A 23 16.12 11.16 4.85
N GLU A 24 15.24 12.15 4.84
CA GLU A 24 13.83 11.96 5.23
C GLU A 24 13.20 11.02 4.21
N GLU A 25 13.10 9.75 4.56
CA GLU A 25 12.24 8.81 3.85
C GLU A 25 10.80 9.22 4.11
N GLY A 26 10.09 9.61 3.03
CA GLY A 26 8.66 9.48 2.97
C GLY A 26 7.78 10.71 2.93
N ALA A 27 8.22 11.85 2.42
CA ALA A 27 7.26 12.76 1.80
C ALA A 27 7.20 12.45 0.29
N PRO A 28 6.03 12.22 -0.32
CA PRO A 28 5.94 12.24 -1.76
C PRO A 28 6.32 13.65 -2.18
N GLN A 29 7.52 13.82 -2.71
CA GLN A 29 7.83 15.01 -3.49
C GLN A 29 6.74 15.08 -4.55
N SER A 30 5.97 16.17 -4.57
CA SER A 30 5.20 16.57 -5.73
C SER A 30 6.21 16.76 -6.87
N GLY A 31 6.58 15.64 -7.47
CA GLY A 31 7.60 15.55 -8.49
C GLY A 31 7.14 16.42 -9.64
N ARG A 32 8.00 17.33 -10.07
CA ARG A 32 7.97 17.85 -11.43
C ARG A 32 7.59 16.70 -12.35
N ARG A 33 6.53 16.87 -13.13
CA ARG A 33 6.18 15.95 -14.22
C ARG A 33 7.40 15.89 -15.14
N GLY A 34 8.31 14.96 -14.88
CA GLY A 34 9.33 14.60 -15.85
C GLY A 34 8.57 14.06 -17.06
N ALA A 35 8.86 14.57 -18.23
CA ALA A 35 8.38 13.96 -19.45
C ALA A 35 8.82 12.50 -19.41
N VAL A 36 7.85 11.56 -19.30
CA VAL A 36 8.12 10.14 -19.43
C VAL A 36 8.32 9.90 -20.92
N GLY A 37 9.55 10.15 -21.38
CA GLY A 37 9.98 9.68 -22.69
C GLY A 37 10.20 8.18 -22.64
N PRO A 38 10.21 7.50 -23.78
CA PRO A 38 10.52 6.08 -23.84
C PRO A 38 11.91 5.84 -23.23
N VAL A 39 11.95 5.06 -22.13
CA VAL A 39 13.22 4.65 -21.53
C VAL A 39 13.83 3.59 -22.42
N GLN A 40 14.99 3.87 -22.95
CA GLN A 40 15.73 2.95 -23.82
C GLN A 40 16.86 2.30 -23.03
N SER A 41 17.04 1.01 -23.20
CA SER A 41 18.10 0.20 -22.65
C SER A 41 18.60 -0.77 -23.72
N GLU A 42 19.81 -1.27 -23.61
CA GLU A 42 20.28 -2.36 -24.48
C GLU A 42 19.50 -3.66 -24.27
N LYS A 43 18.84 -3.80 -23.12
CA LYS A 43 18.08 -5.01 -22.74
C LYS A 43 16.60 -4.93 -23.03
N TYR A 44 16.02 -3.75 -23.16
CA TYR A 44 14.60 -3.54 -23.46
C TYR A 44 14.37 -2.18 -24.10
N HIS A 45 13.22 -2.05 -24.76
CA HIS A 45 12.66 -0.75 -25.18
C HIS A 45 11.28 -0.57 -24.56
N THR A 46 10.80 0.68 -24.57
CA THR A 46 9.47 0.99 -24.03
C THR A 46 8.58 1.59 -25.11
N GLN A 47 7.29 1.27 -25.02
CA GLN A 47 6.25 1.81 -25.90
C GLN A 47 5.07 2.31 -25.05
N TYR A 48 4.65 3.56 -25.32
CA TYR A 48 3.42 4.11 -24.74
C TYR A 48 2.19 3.52 -25.43
N ILE A 49 1.22 3.05 -24.65
CA ILE A 49 -0.01 2.41 -25.11
C ILE A 49 -1.21 3.12 -24.48
N ARG A 50 -2.20 3.47 -25.30
CA ARG A 50 -3.52 3.88 -24.81
C ARG A 50 -4.42 2.65 -24.68
N LEU A 51 -4.90 2.37 -23.48
CA LEU A 51 -5.84 1.28 -23.18
C LEU A 51 -7.27 1.84 -23.20
N GLY A 52 -7.81 2.06 -24.38
CA GLY A 52 -9.13 2.68 -24.56
C GLY A 52 -9.15 4.12 -24.04
N ASN A 53 -10.28 4.54 -23.44
CA ASN A 53 -10.48 5.89 -22.94
C ASN A 53 -10.23 6.03 -21.44
N GLN A 54 -9.87 4.92 -20.74
CA GLN A 54 -9.83 4.91 -19.28
C GLN A 54 -8.42 4.75 -18.70
N ALA A 55 -7.44 4.31 -19.47
CA ALA A 55 -6.11 4.07 -18.97
C ALA A 55 -5.04 4.30 -20.04
N GLU A 56 -3.87 4.59 -19.57
CA GLU A 56 -2.63 4.62 -20.34
C GLU A 56 -1.66 3.59 -19.77
N ALA A 57 -0.76 3.09 -20.60
CA ALA A 57 0.21 2.12 -20.19
C ALA A 57 1.57 2.37 -20.84
N LEU A 58 2.62 1.89 -20.18
CA LEU A 58 3.96 1.79 -20.71
C LEU A 58 4.29 0.29 -20.82
N LEU A 59 4.46 -0.19 -22.06
CA LEU A 59 4.92 -1.54 -22.31
C LEU A 59 6.44 -1.57 -22.32
N TYR A 60 7.03 -2.38 -21.48
CA TYR A 60 8.43 -2.77 -21.55
C TYR A 60 8.53 -4.05 -22.38
N GLU A 61 9.25 -3.97 -23.50
CA GLU A 61 9.49 -5.09 -24.42
C GLU A 61 10.98 -5.48 -24.34
N PRO A 62 11.34 -6.73 -23.97
CA PRO A 62 12.71 -7.19 -23.95
C PRO A 62 13.37 -7.11 -25.34
N ALA A 63 14.67 -6.81 -25.42
CA ALA A 63 15.43 -6.74 -26.67
C ALA A 63 15.63 -8.14 -27.33
N GLY A 64 15.62 -9.21 -26.54
CA GLY A 64 15.69 -10.60 -27.03
C GLY A 64 14.31 -11.22 -27.22
N THR A 65 14.27 -12.54 -27.42
CA THR A 65 12.99 -13.29 -27.46
C THR A 65 12.29 -13.22 -26.11
N PRO A 66 11.09 -12.62 -26.04
CA PRO A 66 10.37 -12.52 -24.77
C PRO A 66 9.92 -13.90 -24.27
N LYS A 67 9.85 -14.05 -22.95
CA LYS A 67 9.20 -15.18 -22.29
C LYS A 67 7.70 -15.23 -22.64
N SER A 68 7.12 -16.43 -22.64
CA SER A 68 5.68 -16.61 -22.91
C SER A 68 4.75 -16.09 -21.82
N THR A 69 5.27 -15.83 -20.61
CA THR A 69 4.56 -15.17 -19.52
C THR A 69 4.80 -13.66 -19.59
N ALA A 70 3.72 -12.88 -19.59
CA ALA A 70 3.76 -11.42 -19.51
C ALA A 70 3.22 -10.94 -18.16
N LEU A 71 3.66 -9.78 -17.72
CA LEU A 71 3.27 -9.18 -16.45
C LEU A 71 2.46 -7.90 -16.68
N ILE A 72 1.47 -7.68 -15.83
CA ILE A 72 0.84 -6.37 -15.63
C ILE A 72 1.27 -5.85 -14.26
N PHE A 73 1.60 -4.57 -14.18
CA PHE A 73 1.81 -3.89 -12.92
C PHE A 73 0.81 -2.76 -12.73
N ILE A 74 0.22 -2.70 -11.54
CA ILE A 74 -0.81 -1.72 -11.16
C ILE A 74 -0.57 -1.15 -9.77
N HIS A 75 -0.92 0.12 -9.58
CA HIS A 75 -0.97 0.79 -8.28
C HIS A 75 -2.07 1.85 -8.28
N PRO A 76 -2.88 2.00 -7.20
CA PRO A 76 -4.00 2.95 -7.19
C PRO A 76 -3.58 4.42 -7.11
N ASP A 77 -2.48 4.73 -6.44
CA ASP A 77 -2.14 6.09 -6.01
C ASP A 77 -0.86 6.64 -6.63
N ARG A 78 -0.21 5.90 -7.53
CA ARG A 78 1.10 6.26 -8.06
C ARG A 78 1.14 6.16 -9.58
N ASN A 79 1.96 7.00 -10.17
CA ASN A 79 2.41 6.79 -11.53
C ASN A 79 3.26 5.52 -11.57
N THR A 80 2.72 4.45 -12.17
CA THR A 80 3.37 3.14 -12.25
C THR A 80 4.60 3.17 -13.14
N PHE A 81 4.68 4.08 -14.12
CA PHE A 81 5.77 4.15 -15.09
C PHE A 81 7.15 4.36 -14.48
N THR A 82 7.21 4.86 -13.24
CA THR A 82 8.45 5.06 -12.50
C THR A 82 8.80 3.91 -11.54
N ALA A 83 7.93 2.89 -11.46
CA ALA A 83 8.16 1.76 -10.55
C ALA A 83 9.25 0.81 -11.09
N PRO A 84 10.09 0.23 -10.21
CA PRO A 84 11.20 -0.62 -10.65
C PRO A 84 10.78 -1.94 -11.28
N VAL A 85 9.53 -2.37 -11.10
CA VAL A 85 9.01 -3.65 -11.64
C VAL A 85 9.17 -3.73 -13.15
N GLY A 86 8.84 -2.65 -13.88
CA GLY A 86 8.98 -2.61 -15.35
C GLY A 86 10.38 -2.95 -15.83
N PRO A 87 11.39 -2.12 -15.55
CA PRO A 87 12.77 -2.36 -16.00
C PRO A 87 13.36 -3.65 -15.41
N GLN A 88 13.11 -3.95 -14.14
CA GLN A 88 13.67 -5.13 -13.47
C GLN A 88 13.18 -6.43 -14.10
N MET A 89 11.90 -6.53 -14.47
CA MET A 89 11.38 -7.75 -15.07
C MET A 89 11.64 -7.81 -16.58
N ALA A 90 11.68 -6.67 -17.27
CA ALA A 90 12.09 -6.60 -18.66
C ALA A 90 13.55 -7.03 -18.87
N ASP A 91 14.46 -6.66 -17.97
CA ASP A 91 15.85 -7.15 -17.93
C ASP A 91 15.96 -8.68 -17.80
N ARG A 92 14.92 -9.33 -17.24
CA ARG A 92 14.81 -10.79 -17.08
C ARG A 92 14.02 -11.47 -18.20
N GLY A 93 13.67 -10.72 -19.25
CA GLY A 93 13.03 -11.22 -20.46
C GLY A 93 11.51 -11.26 -20.44
N TYR A 94 10.85 -10.58 -19.51
CA TYR A 94 9.39 -10.49 -19.47
C TYR A 94 8.89 -9.24 -20.18
N ARG A 95 7.79 -9.38 -20.92
CA ARG A 95 6.97 -8.22 -21.27
C ARG A 95 6.27 -7.72 -20.02
N VAL A 96 6.34 -6.41 -19.75
CA VAL A 96 5.71 -5.80 -18.58
C VAL A 96 4.86 -4.61 -19.02
N LEU A 97 3.56 -4.68 -18.77
CA LEU A 97 2.61 -3.60 -19.01
C LEU A 97 2.36 -2.83 -17.70
N MET A 98 2.89 -1.62 -17.61
CA MET A 98 2.70 -0.72 -16.48
C MET A 98 1.46 0.13 -16.74
N ILE A 99 0.40 0.00 -15.93
CA ILE A 99 -0.89 0.67 -16.19
C ILE A 99 -1.11 1.81 -15.22
N ASN A 100 -1.44 3.00 -15.76
CA ASN A 100 -2.00 4.13 -15.05
C ASN A 100 -3.48 4.30 -15.42
N TYR A 101 -4.35 4.40 -14.40
CA TYR A 101 -5.77 4.66 -14.59
C TYR A 101 -6.02 6.17 -14.55
N ARG A 102 -6.56 6.74 -15.63
CA ARG A 102 -7.01 8.14 -15.77
C ARG A 102 -6.03 9.25 -15.35
N GLY A 103 -4.73 8.95 -15.29
CA GLY A 103 -3.72 9.90 -14.80
C GLY A 103 -3.74 10.11 -13.27
N ASP A 104 -2.73 10.83 -12.75
CA ASP A 104 -2.45 10.90 -11.31
C ASP A 104 -3.57 11.55 -10.47
N ALA A 105 -4.23 12.58 -10.98
CA ALA A 105 -5.23 13.32 -10.20
C ALA A 105 -6.53 12.52 -10.05
N GLU A 106 -7.07 12.00 -11.16
CA GLU A 106 -8.31 11.23 -11.16
C GLU A 106 -8.14 9.84 -10.53
N ALA A 107 -6.96 9.23 -10.67
CA ALA A 107 -6.66 7.95 -10.06
C ALA A 107 -6.80 7.99 -8.53
N ARG A 108 -6.33 9.08 -7.90
CA ARG A 108 -6.41 9.23 -6.44
C ARG A 108 -7.84 9.38 -5.93
N GLU A 109 -8.77 9.79 -6.78
CA GLU A 109 -10.17 9.99 -6.42
C GLU A 109 -11.06 8.82 -6.86
N ALA A 110 -10.57 7.92 -7.70
CA ALA A 110 -11.30 6.75 -8.14
C ALA A 110 -11.44 5.71 -7.01
N ASN A 111 -12.57 5.04 -6.96
CA ASN A 111 -12.71 3.84 -6.14
C ASN A 111 -11.96 2.68 -6.80
N GLN A 112 -11.50 1.72 -6.00
CA GLN A 112 -10.67 0.62 -6.50
C GLN A 112 -11.36 -0.26 -7.54
N ASP A 113 -12.67 -0.45 -7.46
CA ASP A 113 -13.45 -1.19 -8.43
C ASP A 113 -13.42 -0.56 -9.85
N GLN A 114 -13.23 0.76 -9.93
CA GLN A 114 -13.15 1.48 -11.21
C GLN A 114 -11.88 1.17 -12.03
N TYR A 115 -10.83 0.65 -11.39
CA TYR A 115 -9.60 0.25 -12.09
C TYR A 115 -9.73 -1.08 -12.86
N LEU A 116 -10.67 -1.94 -12.45
CA LEU A 116 -10.73 -3.33 -12.90
C LEU A 116 -10.98 -3.48 -14.41
N PRO A 117 -11.86 -2.70 -15.06
CA PRO A 117 -12.02 -2.77 -16.51
C PRO A 117 -10.75 -2.39 -17.28
N ALA A 118 -9.95 -1.44 -16.77
CA ALA A 118 -8.69 -1.06 -17.38
C ALA A 118 -7.64 -2.18 -17.27
N ILE A 119 -7.58 -2.86 -16.11
CA ILE A 119 -6.72 -4.04 -15.93
C ILE A 119 -7.14 -5.14 -16.93
N SER A 120 -8.44 -5.41 -17.06
CA SER A 120 -8.99 -6.40 -18.00
C SER A 120 -8.62 -6.11 -19.45
N THR A 121 -8.69 -4.83 -19.84
CA THR A 121 -8.22 -4.38 -21.15
C THR A 121 -6.72 -4.64 -21.33
N GLY A 122 -5.91 -4.40 -20.29
CA GLY A 122 -4.48 -4.72 -20.30
C GLY A 122 -4.18 -6.21 -20.44
N VAL A 123 -4.94 -7.08 -19.74
CA VAL A 123 -4.83 -8.55 -19.89
C VAL A 123 -5.12 -8.96 -21.31
N THR A 124 -6.21 -8.45 -21.88
CA THR A 124 -6.61 -8.74 -23.28
C THR A 124 -5.58 -8.25 -24.28
N PHE A 125 -5.04 -7.04 -24.07
CA PHE A 125 -3.97 -6.47 -24.91
C PHE A 125 -2.73 -7.36 -24.91
N LEU A 126 -2.23 -7.76 -23.73
CA LEU A 126 -1.05 -8.62 -23.64
C LEU A 126 -1.27 -9.98 -24.30
N ARG A 127 -2.45 -10.60 -24.11
CA ARG A 127 -2.78 -11.89 -24.75
C ARG A 127 -2.85 -11.81 -26.27
N GLY A 128 -3.09 -10.61 -26.83
CA GLY A 128 -3.03 -10.36 -28.26
C GLY A 128 -1.61 -10.24 -28.83
N LEU A 129 -0.58 -10.10 -27.98
CA LEU A 129 0.80 -9.99 -28.45
C LEU A 129 1.38 -11.38 -28.85
N PRO A 130 2.19 -11.43 -29.92
CA PRO A 130 2.80 -12.70 -30.35
C PRO A 130 3.61 -13.38 -29.25
N GLY A 131 3.39 -14.69 -29.04
CA GLY A 131 4.12 -15.51 -28.09
C GLY A 131 3.69 -15.38 -26.62
N VAL A 132 2.76 -14.50 -26.27
CA VAL A 132 2.19 -14.44 -24.91
C VAL A 132 1.17 -15.56 -24.72
N GLN A 133 1.43 -16.43 -23.75
CA GLN A 133 0.56 -17.54 -23.38
C GLN A 133 -0.08 -17.33 -21.99
N LYS A 134 0.62 -16.64 -21.11
CA LYS A 134 0.24 -16.43 -19.71
C LYS A 134 0.34 -14.95 -19.33
N VAL A 135 -0.61 -14.49 -18.53
CA VAL A 135 -0.62 -13.11 -17.98
C VAL A 135 -0.74 -13.16 -16.47
N VAL A 136 0.23 -12.59 -15.79
CA VAL A 136 0.31 -12.49 -14.32
C VAL A 136 0.12 -11.05 -13.89
N LEU A 137 -0.81 -10.81 -12.98
CA LEU A 137 -1.04 -9.48 -12.40
C LEU A 137 -0.15 -9.27 -11.18
N THR A 138 0.59 -8.17 -11.19
CA THR A 138 1.54 -7.81 -10.12
C THR A 138 1.12 -6.48 -9.48
N GLY A 139 1.12 -6.42 -8.16
CA GLY A 139 0.87 -5.20 -7.39
C GLY A 139 1.84 -5.04 -6.23
N HIS A 140 2.23 -3.80 -5.97
CA HIS A 140 3.06 -3.42 -4.84
C HIS A 140 2.28 -2.49 -3.92
N SER A 141 2.47 -2.60 -2.59
CA SER A 141 1.82 -1.70 -1.64
C SER A 141 0.29 -1.70 -1.80
N GLY A 142 -0.31 -0.56 -2.06
CA GLY A 142 -1.71 -0.43 -2.43
C GLY A 142 -2.10 -1.18 -3.71
N GLY A 143 -1.15 -1.50 -4.61
CA GLY A 143 -1.43 -2.33 -5.78
C GLY A 143 -1.80 -3.76 -5.42
N GLY A 144 -1.35 -4.28 -4.29
CA GLY A 144 -1.67 -5.65 -3.88
C GLY A 144 -3.16 -5.86 -3.55
N HIS A 145 -3.84 -4.87 -2.98
CA HIS A 145 -5.29 -5.01 -2.78
C HIS A 145 -6.07 -4.94 -4.10
N LEU A 146 -5.60 -4.18 -5.11
CA LEU A 146 -6.16 -4.24 -6.46
C LEU A 146 -5.96 -5.60 -7.12
N VAL A 147 -4.80 -6.23 -6.90
CA VAL A 147 -4.52 -7.58 -7.39
C VAL A 147 -5.53 -8.58 -6.79
N THR A 148 -5.74 -8.53 -5.48
CA THR A 148 -6.68 -9.46 -4.83
C THR A 148 -8.12 -9.19 -5.23
N LEU A 149 -8.53 -7.93 -5.32
CA LEU A 149 -9.88 -7.55 -5.77
C LEU A 149 -10.13 -7.99 -7.21
N TYR A 150 -9.19 -7.69 -8.12
CA TYR A 150 -9.31 -8.12 -9.52
C TYR A 150 -9.37 -9.63 -9.65
N GLY A 151 -8.46 -10.35 -8.99
CA GLY A 151 -8.39 -11.81 -9.04
C GLY A 151 -9.70 -12.46 -8.60
N ASN A 152 -10.26 -12.02 -7.47
CA ASN A 152 -11.53 -12.51 -6.96
C ASN A 152 -12.69 -12.27 -7.96
N ILE A 153 -12.84 -11.04 -8.45
CA ILE A 153 -13.95 -10.72 -9.37
C ILE A 153 -13.76 -11.37 -10.74
N ALA A 154 -12.55 -11.50 -11.24
CA ALA A 154 -12.28 -12.20 -12.51
C ALA A 154 -12.62 -13.69 -12.44
N GLU A 155 -12.51 -14.32 -11.27
CA GLU A 155 -12.87 -15.72 -11.06
C GLU A 155 -14.38 -15.92 -10.79
N HIS A 156 -15.02 -15.01 -10.04
CA HIS A 156 -16.37 -15.19 -9.47
C HIS A 156 -17.43 -14.19 -9.98
N GLY A 157 -17.03 -13.21 -10.80
CA GLY A 157 -17.92 -12.15 -11.30
C GLY A 157 -18.20 -11.07 -10.25
N SER A 158 -19.04 -10.09 -10.63
CA SER A 158 -19.35 -8.91 -9.80
C SER A 158 -20.10 -9.25 -8.51
N ALA A 159 -20.69 -10.43 -8.39
CA ALA A 159 -21.33 -10.88 -7.16
C ALA A 159 -20.36 -10.91 -5.97
N ALA A 160 -19.06 -11.19 -6.20
CA ALA A 160 -18.04 -11.22 -5.16
C ALA A 160 -17.80 -9.86 -4.45
N CYS A 161 -18.22 -8.75 -5.05
CA CYS A 161 -18.10 -7.41 -4.45
C CYS A 161 -19.44 -6.72 -4.18
N LYS A 162 -20.57 -7.41 -4.43
CA LYS A 162 -21.94 -6.88 -4.25
C LYS A 162 -22.77 -7.65 -3.24
N ASP A 163 -22.19 -8.67 -2.58
CA ASP A 163 -22.89 -9.46 -1.58
C ASP A 163 -23.35 -8.62 -0.38
N ALA A 164 -24.31 -9.15 0.39
CA ALA A 164 -24.95 -8.44 1.51
C ALA A 164 -24.00 -8.18 2.69
N ASP A 165 -22.84 -8.83 2.73
CA ASP A 165 -21.86 -8.63 3.79
C ASP A 165 -21.05 -7.34 3.61
N LYS A 166 -21.07 -6.76 2.42
CA LYS A 166 -20.37 -5.49 2.16
C LYS A 166 -21.10 -4.30 2.80
N ILE A 167 -20.38 -3.45 3.51
CA ILE A 167 -20.89 -2.16 4.00
C ILE A 167 -21.36 -1.30 2.82
N TYR A 168 -20.61 -1.34 1.74
CA TYR A 168 -20.89 -0.63 0.50
C TYR A 168 -20.48 -1.52 -0.68
N PRO A 169 -21.39 -1.79 -1.63
CA PRO A 169 -21.07 -2.63 -2.77
C PRO A 169 -20.18 -1.91 -3.78
N CYS A 170 -19.50 -2.66 -4.65
CA CYS A 170 -18.83 -2.07 -5.80
C CYS A 170 -19.86 -1.50 -6.80
N THR A 171 -19.49 -0.40 -7.45
CA THR A 171 -20.39 0.39 -8.30
C THR A 171 -19.92 0.50 -9.75
N ALA A 172 -18.69 0.10 -10.04
CA ALA A 172 -18.14 0.15 -11.38
C ALA A 172 -18.94 -0.74 -12.35
N GLN A 173 -18.99 -0.28 -13.60
CA GLN A 173 -19.59 -1.04 -14.69
C GLN A 173 -18.57 -2.00 -15.31
N GLY A 174 -19.06 -3.05 -15.98
CA GLY A 174 -18.20 -3.98 -16.72
C GLY A 174 -17.37 -4.91 -15.84
N LEU A 175 -17.85 -5.23 -14.63
CA LEU A 175 -17.17 -6.14 -13.71
C LEU A 175 -17.45 -7.62 -13.99
N ASP A 176 -18.51 -7.91 -14.72
CA ASP A 176 -18.77 -9.27 -15.17
C ASP A 176 -17.99 -9.56 -16.46
N GLY A 177 -17.35 -10.72 -16.51
CA GLY A 177 -16.55 -11.13 -17.67
C GLY A 177 -15.16 -10.49 -17.73
N LEU A 178 -14.60 -10.03 -16.63
CA LEU A 178 -13.20 -9.61 -16.58
C LEU A 178 -12.27 -10.72 -17.09
N ALA A 179 -11.24 -10.35 -17.84
CA ALA A 179 -10.27 -11.30 -18.39
C ALA A 179 -9.54 -12.04 -17.26
N LYS A 180 -9.58 -13.38 -17.28
CA LYS A 180 -8.97 -14.23 -16.24
C LYS A 180 -7.45 -14.09 -16.25
N LEU A 181 -6.86 -14.20 -15.08
CA LEU A 181 -5.40 -14.24 -14.88
C LEU A 181 -4.89 -15.69 -14.90
N ASP A 182 -3.61 -15.84 -15.17
CA ASP A 182 -2.90 -17.11 -15.02
C ASP A 182 -2.12 -17.18 -13.69
N GLY A 183 -1.93 -16.07 -13.01
CA GLY A 183 -1.28 -15.98 -11.70
C GLY A 183 -1.27 -14.57 -11.13
N VAL A 184 -0.89 -14.45 -9.88
CA VAL A 184 -0.77 -13.16 -9.16
C VAL A 184 0.54 -13.05 -8.40
N VAL A 185 1.10 -11.84 -8.35
CA VAL A 185 2.29 -11.51 -7.54
C VAL A 185 1.96 -10.28 -6.68
N ILE A 186 2.05 -10.44 -5.38
CA ILE A 186 1.70 -9.42 -4.37
C ILE A 186 2.97 -9.05 -3.62
N LEU A 187 3.44 -7.81 -3.81
CA LEU A 187 4.71 -7.32 -3.28
C LEU A 187 4.43 -6.33 -2.14
N ASP A 188 4.81 -6.68 -0.93
CA ASP A 188 4.77 -5.85 0.29
C ASP A 188 3.45 -5.06 0.41
N SER A 189 2.33 -5.77 0.40
CA SER A 189 0.98 -5.21 0.25
C SER A 189 0.33 -4.86 1.58
N THR A 190 -0.50 -3.83 1.54
CA THR A 190 -1.44 -3.48 2.62
C THR A 190 -2.68 -4.38 2.59
N LEU A 191 -3.50 -4.30 3.66
CA LEU A 191 -4.76 -5.03 3.79
C LEU A 191 -5.98 -4.25 3.25
N GLY A 192 -5.76 -3.24 2.41
CA GLY A 192 -6.83 -2.46 1.79
C GLY A 192 -7.55 -1.53 2.78
N ALA A 193 -8.89 -1.57 2.84
CA ALA A 193 -9.69 -0.68 3.69
C ALA A 193 -9.28 -0.72 5.18
N PHE A 194 -8.88 -1.89 5.69
CA PHE A 194 -8.35 -2.01 7.04
C PHE A 194 -7.12 -1.12 7.27
N HIS A 195 -6.26 -0.95 6.27
CA HIS A 195 -5.08 -0.08 6.40
C HIS A 195 -5.48 1.37 6.68
N ALA A 196 -6.54 1.87 6.03
CA ALA A 196 -7.10 3.19 6.34
C ALA A 196 -7.73 3.21 7.73
N MET A 197 -8.58 2.23 8.06
CA MET A 197 -9.23 2.10 9.38
C MET A 197 -8.22 2.08 10.53
N SER A 198 -7.10 1.39 10.39
CA SER A 198 -6.06 1.31 11.42
C SER A 198 -5.40 2.66 11.75
N SER A 199 -5.67 3.70 10.96
CA SER A 199 -5.17 5.06 11.22
C SER A 199 -6.13 5.95 12.02
N VAL A 200 -7.34 5.49 12.29
CA VAL A 200 -8.33 6.24 13.09
C VAL A 200 -7.76 6.51 14.48
N ASP A 201 -7.62 7.77 14.83
CA ASP A 201 -7.10 8.20 16.14
C ASP A 201 -8.20 8.23 17.19
N PRO A 202 -8.23 7.31 18.15
CA PRO A 202 -9.27 7.27 19.17
C PRO A 202 -9.18 8.42 20.18
N ALA A 203 -8.06 9.15 20.21
CA ALA A 203 -7.88 10.28 21.12
C ALA A 203 -8.54 11.55 20.61
N VAL A 204 -8.95 11.61 19.34
CA VAL A 204 -9.60 12.81 18.76
C VAL A 204 -11.06 12.85 19.16
N ASP A 205 -11.45 13.91 19.88
CA ASP A 205 -12.85 14.27 20.15
C ASP A 205 -13.23 15.47 19.29
N THR A 206 -13.96 15.20 18.21
CA THR A 206 -14.35 16.22 17.24
C THR A 206 -15.40 17.19 17.78
N SER A 207 -16.14 16.80 18.83
CA SER A 207 -17.21 17.64 19.38
C SER A 207 -16.68 18.87 20.12
N ASN A 208 -15.46 18.80 20.66
CA ASN A 208 -14.87 19.84 21.49
C ASN A 208 -13.48 20.31 21.02
N ASN A 209 -13.02 19.85 19.86
CA ASN A 209 -11.65 20.06 19.39
C ASN A 209 -10.60 19.66 20.45
N HIS A 210 -10.88 18.61 21.19
CA HIS A 210 -10.12 18.17 22.34
C HIS A 210 -9.51 16.77 22.09
N ARG A 211 -8.32 16.55 22.63
CA ARG A 211 -7.70 15.22 22.64
C ARG A 211 -7.84 14.57 24.01
N ASN A 212 -8.31 13.34 24.04
CA ASN A 212 -8.37 12.53 25.24
C ASN A 212 -6.95 12.03 25.61
N PRO A 213 -6.34 12.52 26.72
CA PRO A 213 -4.99 12.12 27.08
C PRO A 213 -4.87 10.62 27.43
N ASP A 214 -5.94 9.97 27.88
CA ASP A 214 -5.93 8.55 28.23
C ASP A 214 -5.79 7.64 27.00
N LEU A 215 -6.02 8.19 25.79
CA LEU A 215 -5.93 7.50 24.51
C LEU A 215 -4.84 8.08 23.58
N ASP A 216 -4.18 9.16 24.00
CA ASP A 216 -3.13 9.77 23.16
C ASP A 216 -1.87 8.91 23.20
N MET A 217 -1.58 8.26 22.06
CA MET A 217 -0.43 7.38 21.90
C MET A 217 0.92 8.10 21.96
N PHE A 218 0.96 9.43 21.86
CA PHE A 218 2.20 10.21 21.77
C PHE A 218 2.57 10.93 23.05
N ILE A 219 2.00 10.56 24.19
CA ILE A 219 2.39 11.10 25.50
C ILE A 219 3.15 10.06 26.35
N ALA A 220 4.06 10.56 27.17
CA ALA A 220 4.93 9.71 28.00
C ALA A 220 4.15 8.84 29.00
N ALA A 221 3.05 9.35 29.54
CA ALA A 221 2.19 8.60 30.47
C ALA A 221 1.61 7.31 29.87
N ASN A 222 1.47 7.26 28.54
CA ASN A 222 0.97 6.09 27.81
C ASN A 222 2.08 5.20 27.22
N GLY A 223 3.36 5.54 27.45
CA GLY A 223 4.50 4.71 27.04
C GLY A 223 5.28 5.23 25.83
N TYR A 224 5.02 6.47 25.34
CA TYR A 224 5.78 7.08 24.27
C TYR A 224 7.00 7.85 24.80
N ASP A 225 8.17 7.63 24.21
CA ASP A 225 9.38 8.39 24.47
C ASP A 225 9.62 9.40 23.32
N PRO A 226 9.35 10.70 23.54
CA PRO A 226 9.51 11.71 22.50
C PRO A 226 10.98 11.97 22.13
N ALA A 227 11.93 11.72 23.02
CA ALA A 227 13.35 11.89 22.75
C ALA A 227 13.89 10.77 21.84
N ALA A 228 13.51 9.53 22.13
CA ALA A 228 13.87 8.37 21.33
C ALA A 228 12.94 8.14 20.13
N LYS A 229 11.84 8.87 20.01
CA LYS A 229 10.78 8.72 18.98
C LYS A 229 10.29 7.29 18.84
N LYS A 230 10.17 6.59 19.97
CA LYS A 230 9.71 5.20 20.07
C LYS A 230 8.70 5.05 21.19
N ALA A 231 7.99 3.93 21.21
CA ALA A 231 7.08 3.60 22.28
C ALA A 231 7.29 2.18 22.81
N SER A 232 6.80 1.94 24.02
CA SER A 232 6.58 0.63 24.62
C SER A 232 5.25 0.69 25.35
N TYR A 233 4.19 0.31 24.66
CA TYR A 233 2.83 0.41 25.19
C TYR A 233 2.52 -0.77 26.12
N SER A 234 1.90 -0.48 27.27
CA SER A 234 1.39 -1.55 28.12
C SER A 234 0.21 -2.28 27.46
N ALA A 235 0.04 -3.55 27.78
CA ALA A 235 -1.11 -4.33 27.29
C ALA A 235 -2.45 -3.67 27.66
N ALA A 236 -2.53 -3.05 28.84
CA ALA A 236 -3.71 -2.33 29.30
C ALA A 236 -4.00 -1.09 28.42
N PHE A 237 -2.98 -0.32 28.07
CA PHE A 237 -3.13 0.82 27.15
C PHE A 237 -3.55 0.35 25.76
N ALA A 238 -2.85 -0.62 25.18
CA ALA A 238 -3.16 -1.15 23.85
C ALA A 238 -4.60 -1.66 23.76
N LYS A 239 -5.06 -2.40 24.78
CA LYS A 239 -6.45 -2.86 24.85
C LYS A 239 -7.46 -1.71 24.86
N ARG A 240 -7.23 -0.67 25.67
CA ARG A 240 -8.12 0.52 25.69
C ARG A 240 -8.09 1.25 24.36
N PHE A 241 -6.90 1.44 23.78
CA PHE A 241 -6.71 2.13 22.51
C PHE A 241 -7.47 1.42 21.37
N TYR A 242 -7.28 0.11 21.19
CA TYR A 242 -7.95 -0.63 20.11
C TYR A 242 -9.46 -0.70 20.30
N ALA A 243 -9.94 -0.85 21.54
CA ALA A 243 -11.38 -0.80 21.81
C ALA A 243 -11.98 0.58 21.47
N ALA A 244 -11.32 1.66 21.83
CA ALA A 244 -11.75 3.02 21.49
C ALA A 244 -11.63 3.32 19.98
N GLN A 245 -10.58 2.81 19.30
CA GLN A 245 -10.40 2.90 17.86
C GLN A 245 -11.55 2.21 17.11
N ALA A 246 -11.91 0.98 17.51
CA ALA A 246 -13.04 0.25 16.96
C ALA A 246 -14.37 0.99 17.15
N ALA A 247 -14.62 1.51 18.35
CA ALA A 247 -15.84 2.26 18.66
C ALA A 247 -15.95 3.55 17.84
N ARG A 248 -14.84 4.29 17.72
CA ARG A 248 -14.80 5.50 16.89
C ARG A 248 -15.00 5.19 15.40
N ASN A 249 -14.34 4.14 14.89
CA ASN A 249 -14.53 3.67 13.52
C ASN A 249 -16.01 3.31 13.24
N ALA A 250 -16.66 2.57 14.14
CA ALA A 250 -18.06 2.21 13.98
C ALA A 250 -18.96 3.46 13.92
N LYS A 251 -18.70 4.48 14.74
CA LYS A 251 -19.43 5.76 14.70
C LYS A 251 -19.25 6.47 13.36
N ILE A 252 -18.01 6.53 12.83
CA ILE A 252 -17.71 7.16 11.55
C ILE A 252 -18.42 6.42 10.40
N VAL A 253 -18.36 5.09 10.37
CA VAL A 253 -19.06 4.27 9.37
C VAL A 253 -20.57 4.49 9.43
N ASN A 254 -21.16 4.50 10.63
CA ASN A 254 -22.59 4.73 10.81
C ASN A 254 -23.02 6.14 10.37
N ASP A 255 -22.22 7.16 10.62
CA ASP A 255 -22.46 8.53 10.13
C ASP A 255 -22.43 8.58 8.60
N ALA A 256 -21.44 7.97 7.97
CA ALA A 256 -21.36 7.88 6.51
C ALA A 256 -22.58 7.15 5.90
N LEU A 257 -23.02 6.05 6.52
CA LEU A 257 -24.21 5.31 6.07
C LEU A 257 -25.50 6.13 6.23
N ALA A 258 -25.62 6.87 7.33
CA ALA A 258 -26.79 7.75 7.55
C ALA A 258 -26.84 8.87 6.51
N ARG A 259 -25.69 9.49 6.18
CA ARG A 259 -25.58 10.50 5.12
C ARG A 259 -25.87 9.92 3.74
N LEU A 260 -25.35 8.73 3.43
CA LEU A 260 -25.68 8.03 2.18
C LEU A 260 -27.18 7.81 2.03
N LYS A 261 -27.85 7.39 3.11
CA LYS A 261 -29.30 7.20 3.13
C LYS A 261 -30.06 8.52 2.93
N ALA A 262 -29.59 9.62 3.51
CA ALA A 262 -30.19 10.93 3.30
C ALA A 262 -30.08 11.39 1.84
N ILE A 263 -28.91 11.18 1.20
CA ILE A 263 -28.70 11.45 -0.24
C ILE A 263 -29.68 10.61 -1.08
N GLN A 264 -29.79 9.30 -0.81
CA GLN A 264 -30.68 8.40 -1.54
C GLN A 264 -32.16 8.76 -1.41
N ASN A 265 -32.56 9.28 -0.26
CA ASN A 265 -33.94 9.69 0.03
C ASN A 265 -34.25 11.13 -0.43
N GLY A 266 -33.26 11.87 -0.98
CA GLY A 266 -33.44 13.28 -1.37
C GLY A 266 -33.64 14.24 -0.20
N THR A 267 -33.16 13.88 1.00
CA THR A 267 -33.23 14.71 2.22
C THR A 267 -31.88 15.36 2.59
N SER A 268 -30.83 15.08 1.84
CA SER A 268 -29.54 15.78 1.91
C SER A 268 -29.59 17.04 1.02
N ASP A 269 -28.74 18.02 1.32
CA ASP A 269 -28.46 19.18 0.45
C ASP A 269 -27.71 18.77 -0.83
N PHE A 270 -27.16 17.56 -0.87
CA PHE A 270 -26.43 16.97 -1.99
C PHE A 270 -27.26 15.88 -2.69
N SER A 271 -27.31 15.92 -4.01
CA SER A 271 -28.11 14.98 -4.80
C SER A 271 -27.36 13.70 -5.21
N ASP A 272 -26.05 13.72 -5.19
CA ASP A 272 -25.22 12.57 -5.63
C ASP A 272 -24.28 12.06 -4.54
N ASP A 273 -23.35 12.88 -4.09
CA ASP A 273 -22.39 12.57 -3.04
C ASP A 273 -22.06 13.84 -2.26
N GLU A 274 -21.59 13.73 -1.04
CA GLU A 274 -21.26 14.90 -0.24
C GLU A 274 -19.86 14.82 0.34
N PRO A 275 -19.21 15.98 0.63
CA PRO A 275 -17.93 16.02 1.31
C PRO A 275 -17.98 15.29 2.65
N PHE A 276 -16.97 14.48 2.91
CA PHE A 276 -16.83 13.72 4.15
C PHE A 276 -15.42 13.88 4.70
N VAL A 277 -15.32 14.49 5.88
CA VAL A 277 -14.03 14.75 6.53
C VAL A 277 -13.94 13.94 7.80
N VAL A 278 -12.90 13.12 7.91
CA VAL A 278 -12.63 12.31 9.09
C VAL A 278 -11.36 12.82 9.78
N GLU A 279 -11.54 13.61 10.82
CA GLU A 279 -10.44 14.09 11.64
C GLU A 279 -9.71 12.93 12.33
N GLY A 280 -8.39 13.05 12.49
CA GLY A 280 -7.58 12.00 13.10
C GLY A 280 -7.55 10.69 12.31
N MET A 281 -7.88 10.73 11.01
CA MET A 281 -7.69 9.62 10.09
C MET A 281 -6.80 10.11 8.96
N GLY A 282 -5.54 10.39 9.27
CA GLY A 282 -4.57 10.91 8.33
C GLY A 282 -4.02 9.86 7.37
N ASP A 283 -3.08 10.31 6.54
CA ASP A 283 -2.37 9.41 5.65
C ASP A 283 -1.55 8.35 6.41
N GLN A 284 -0.97 7.42 5.67
CA GLN A 284 -0.24 6.28 6.23
C GLN A 284 0.85 6.65 7.23
N ALA A 285 1.47 7.81 7.07
CA ALA A 285 2.62 8.20 7.85
C ALA A 285 2.27 9.04 9.10
N SER A 286 1.04 9.51 9.21
CA SER A 286 0.58 10.37 10.32
C SER A 286 -0.55 9.74 11.16
N GLY A 287 -1.08 8.61 10.71
CA GLY A 287 -2.18 7.93 11.42
C GLY A 287 -1.79 7.39 12.79
N ALA A 288 -2.79 7.24 13.63
CA ALA A 288 -2.63 6.73 15.01
C ALA A 288 -2.47 5.20 15.01
N ARG A 289 -1.32 4.73 14.62
CA ARG A 289 -0.98 3.31 14.55
C ARG A 289 0.06 2.96 15.61
N LEU A 290 -0.33 2.21 16.64
CA LEU A 290 0.57 1.80 17.73
C LEU A 290 1.83 1.11 17.21
N TYR A 291 1.71 0.32 16.15
CA TYR A 291 2.82 -0.42 15.56
C TYR A 291 3.87 0.45 14.85
N GLN A 292 3.65 1.75 14.68
CA GLN A 292 4.65 2.64 14.10
C GLN A 292 5.78 2.97 15.11
N PRO A 293 5.49 3.56 16.30
CA PRO A 293 6.52 3.81 17.29
C PRO A 293 6.87 2.61 18.16
N ASP A 294 5.98 1.60 18.26
CA ASP A 294 6.22 0.38 19.02
C ASP A 294 6.34 -0.83 18.09
N THR A 295 7.58 -1.24 17.83
CA THR A 295 7.88 -2.32 16.90
C THR A 295 7.58 -3.71 17.44
N SER A 296 7.07 -3.85 18.66
CA SER A 296 6.59 -5.11 19.19
C SER A 296 5.23 -5.56 18.62
N PHE A 297 4.48 -4.63 18.01
CA PHE A 297 3.29 -4.94 17.23
C PHE A 297 3.66 -5.18 15.77
N GLN A 298 3.03 -6.14 15.11
CA GLN A 298 3.40 -6.58 13.74
C GLN A 298 4.91 -6.84 13.63
N ALA A 299 5.44 -7.56 14.61
CA ALA A 299 6.87 -7.79 14.79
C ALA A 299 7.39 -8.98 13.98
N HIS A 300 6.57 -10.00 13.76
CA HIS A 300 6.98 -11.23 13.08
C HIS A 300 5.78 -11.99 12.52
N THR A 301 6.04 -12.94 11.62
CA THR A 301 5.05 -13.90 11.13
C THR A 301 4.76 -14.97 12.18
N LYS A 302 3.56 -15.58 12.14
CA LYS A 302 3.20 -16.73 12.99
C LYS A 302 3.93 -18.00 12.55
N ALA A 303 3.90 -18.27 11.24
CA ALA A 303 4.50 -19.43 10.65
C ALA A 303 5.94 -19.17 10.16
N GLN A 304 6.67 -20.25 9.89
CA GLN A 304 7.93 -20.17 9.18
C GLN A 304 7.69 -19.99 7.68
N HIS A 305 8.38 -19.04 7.10
CA HIS A 305 8.35 -18.76 5.68
C HIS A 305 9.77 -18.63 5.12
N LEU A 306 9.87 -18.55 3.80
CA LEU A 306 11.14 -18.43 3.12
C LEU A 306 11.72 -17.03 3.30
N LEU A 307 12.91 -16.95 3.91
CA LEU A 307 13.73 -15.74 4.00
C LEU A 307 14.86 -15.82 2.99
N LEU A 308 14.89 -14.84 2.09
CA LEU A 308 15.96 -14.65 1.09
C LEU A 308 17.05 -13.79 1.74
N LYS A 309 18.11 -14.44 2.22
CA LYS A 309 19.17 -13.80 3.00
C LYS A 309 20.16 -13.01 2.16
N ALA A 310 20.81 -12.04 2.80
CA ALA A 310 21.83 -11.19 2.19
C ALA A 310 23.07 -11.97 1.70
N ASP A 311 23.41 -13.08 2.35
CA ASP A 311 24.50 -13.97 1.97
C ASP A 311 24.17 -14.91 0.78
N GLY A 312 22.98 -14.78 0.21
CA GLY A 312 22.49 -15.60 -0.91
C GLY A 312 21.87 -16.93 -0.49
N THR A 313 21.83 -17.26 0.80
CA THR A 313 21.14 -18.47 1.28
C THR A 313 19.64 -18.22 1.45
N ASN A 314 18.86 -19.29 1.37
CA ASN A 314 17.42 -19.30 1.57
C ASN A 314 17.09 -20.19 2.76
N VAL A 315 16.38 -19.65 3.76
CA VAL A 315 16.05 -20.38 4.99
C VAL A 315 14.57 -20.30 5.31
N MET A 316 14.00 -21.39 5.80
CA MET A 316 12.65 -21.41 6.39
C MET A 316 12.75 -20.96 7.84
N THR A 317 12.12 -19.82 8.17
CA THR A 317 12.14 -19.22 9.51
C THR A 317 10.92 -18.34 9.74
N VAL A 318 10.63 -18.04 11.00
CA VAL A 318 9.71 -16.94 11.35
C VAL A 318 10.35 -15.63 10.90
N ILE A 319 9.64 -14.92 10.04
CA ILE A 319 10.13 -13.66 9.47
C ILE A 319 9.99 -12.54 10.50
N GLN A 320 11.12 -11.96 10.88
CA GLN A 320 11.13 -10.81 11.80
C GLN A 320 11.02 -9.50 11.01
N SER A 321 10.20 -8.58 11.49
CA SER A 321 10.21 -7.20 11.03
C SER A 321 11.36 -6.44 11.69
N MET A 322 12.37 -6.09 10.91
CA MET A 322 13.57 -5.38 11.38
C MET A 322 13.47 -3.86 11.23
N ARG A 323 12.24 -3.35 11.06
CA ARG A 323 12.03 -1.91 10.85
C ARG A 323 12.44 -1.08 12.07
N PRO A 324 12.95 0.14 11.87
CA PRO A 324 13.09 1.09 12.97
C PRO A 324 11.70 1.60 13.42
N PRO A 325 11.56 2.06 14.68
CA PRO A 325 10.35 2.74 15.12
C PRO A 325 10.17 4.07 14.38
N VAL A 326 8.91 4.43 14.11
CA VAL A 326 8.53 5.71 13.49
C VAL A 326 7.77 6.52 14.52
N GLY A 327 8.38 7.56 15.04
CA GLY A 327 7.77 8.43 16.06
C GLY A 327 6.79 9.45 15.48
N GLN A 328 6.23 10.24 16.40
CA GLN A 328 5.32 11.32 16.04
C GLN A 328 5.95 12.28 15.03
N ARG A 329 5.22 12.60 13.98
CA ARG A 329 5.59 13.68 13.06
C ARG A 329 5.41 15.03 13.76
N THR A 330 6.37 15.93 13.56
CA THR A 330 6.41 17.27 14.18
C THR A 330 6.63 18.34 13.12
N GLY A 331 6.38 19.61 13.50
CA GLY A 331 6.68 20.76 12.66
C GLY A 331 5.69 20.98 11.51
N SER A 332 6.21 21.27 10.31
CA SER A 332 5.38 21.61 9.15
C SER A 332 4.48 20.47 8.67
N ALA A 333 4.84 19.23 8.95
CA ALA A 333 4.03 18.06 8.62
C ALA A 333 2.66 18.05 9.34
N LEU A 334 2.56 18.64 10.53
CA LEU A 334 1.29 18.75 11.29
C LEU A 334 0.41 19.94 10.86
N LYS A 335 0.88 20.79 9.95
CA LYS A 335 0.14 22.00 9.52
C LYS A 335 -0.82 21.75 8.37
N SER A 336 -0.77 20.59 7.74
CA SER A 336 -1.66 20.23 6.65
C SER A 336 -2.85 19.42 7.19
N LEU A 337 -4.06 19.89 6.94
CA LEU A 337 -5.28 19.13 7.21
C LEU A 337 -5.27 17.76 6.55
N SER A 338 -4.68 17.63 5.36
CA SER A 338 -4.55 16.35 4.64
C SER A 338 -3.68 15.33 5.35
N VAL A 339 -2.82 15.75 6.27
CA VAL A 339 -1.98 14.87 7.09
C VAL A 339 -2.73 14.36 8.32
N MET A 340 -3.60 15.19 8.88
CA MET A 340 -4.34 14.92 10.12
C MET A 340 -5.76 14.42 9.89
N THR A 341 -6.28 14.56 8.67
CA THR A 341 -7.66 14.25 8.32
C THR A 341 -7.72 13.52 6.98
N GLN A 342 -8.67 12.61 6.85
CA GLN A 342 -9.06 12.11 5.54
C GLN A 342 -10.12 13.07 4.97
N ASN A 343 -9.77 13.78 3.90
CA ASN A 343 -10.70 14.54 3.08
C ASN A 343 -11.19 13.65 1.94
N THR A 344 -12.47 13.38 1.91
CA THR A 344 -13.07 12.45 0.94
C THR A 344 -14.55 12.79 0.72
N THR A 345 -15.29 11.90 0.10
CA THR A 345 -16.76 11.96 0.03
C THR A 345 -17.36 10.74 0.73
N VAL A 346 -18.65 10.79 1.01
CA VAL A 346 -19.37 9.71 1.70
C VAL A 346 -19.22 8.39 0.96
N LYS A 347 -19.51 8.36 -0.34
CA LYS A 347 -19.41 7.12 -1.14
C LYS A 347 -17.99 6.60 -1.22
N ARG A 348 -17.01 7.51 -1.41
CA ARG A 348 -15.60 7.12 -1.47
C ARG A 348 -15.10 6.58 -0.13
N PHE A 349 -15.45 7.20 1.00
CA PHE A 349 -15.11 6.67 2.33
C PHE A 349 -15.64 5.26 2.51
N LEU A 350 -16.93 5.06 2.19
CA LEU A 350 -17.57 3.73 2.31
C LEU A 350 -16.92 2.69 1.40
N ALA A 351 -16.54 3.07 0.19
CA ALA A 351 -15.89 2.18 -0.78
C ALA A 351 -14.45 1.81 -0.43
N THR A 352 -13.68 2.75 0.17
CA THR A 352 -12.22 2.60 0.28
C THR A 352 -11.72 2.36 1.71
N SER A 353 -12.49 2.79 2.73
CA SER A 353 -12.00 2.88 4.11
C SER A 353 -12.92 2.22 5.15
N ALA A 354 -14.19 2.05 4.83
CA ALA A 354 -15.16 1.49 5.77
C ALA A 354 -14.85 0.02 6.07
N THR A 355 -14.80 -0.30 7.37
CA THR A 355 -14.42 -1.63 7.87
C THR A 355 -15.24 -1.95 9.11
N ARG A 356 -15.79 -3.17 9.21
CA ARG A 356 -16.38 -3.67 10.47
C ARG A 356 -15.33 -4.35 11.33
N THR A 357 -15.44 -4.13 12.64
CA THR A 357 -14.60 -4.78 13.65
C THR A 357 -15.46 -5.37 14.77
N ALA A 358 -14.99 -6.46 15.35
CA ALA A 358 -15.60 -7.09 16.53
C ALA A 358 -15.06 -6.49 17.82
N ALA A 359 -15.66 -6.85 18.96
CA ALA A 359 -15.29 -6.35 20.28
C ALA A 359 -13.87 -6.75 20.73
N ASN A 360 -13.30 -7.80 20.13
CA ASN A 360 -11.94 -8.27 20.38
C ASN A 360 -10.89 -7.70 19.40
N TYR A 361 -11.23 -6.64 18.66
CA TYR A 361 -10.29 -6.04 17.71
C TYR A 361 -8.98 -5.65 18.38
N ALA A 362 -7.89 -6.12 17.80
CA ALA A 362 -6.53 -5.75 18.21
C ALA A 362 -5.51 -6.05 17.09
N ILE A 363 -4.40 -5.32 17.12
CA ILE A 363 -3.18 -5.66 16.38
C ILE A 363 -2.19 -6.21 17.38
N THR A 364 -1.64 -7.40 17.14
CA THR A 364 -0.69 -8.10 18.02
C THR A 364 0.72 -8.08 17.43
N ALA A 365 1.63 -8.87 18.00
CA ALA A 365 2.98 -9.02 17.47
C ALA A 365 2.98 -9.70 16.08
N ASP A 366 2.02 -10.57 15.83
CA ASP A 366 1.99 -11.49 14.71
C ASP A 366 0.63 -11.59 14.00
N ASP A 367 -0.36 -10.76 14.41
CA ASP A 367 -1.71 -10.86 13.86
C ASP A 367 -2.48 -9.54 13.87
N VAL A 368 -3.61 -9.55 13.16
CA VAL A 368 -4.70 -8.58 13.24
C VAL A 368 -5.98 -9.36 13.50
N ILE A 369 -6.54 -9.23 14.69
CA ILE A 369 -7.72 -9.97 15.12
C ILE A 369 -8.97 -9.09 15.16
N GLY A 370 -10.15 -9.71 15.07
CA GLY A 370 -11.43 -9.04 15.20
C GLY A 370 -11.78 -8.09 14.05
N VAL A 371 -11.25 -8.31 12.87
CA VAL A 371 -11.62 -7.60 11.63
C VAL A 371 -12.53 -8.50 10.80
N ASP A 372 -13.63 -7.94 10.33
CA ASP A 372 -14.49 -8.59 9.33
C ASP A 372 -13.91 -8.34 7.93
N TRP A 373 -13.14 -9.30 7.44
CA TRP A 373 -12.48 -9.23 6.14
C TRP A 373 -13.43 -9.21 4.95
N HIS A 374 -14.71 -9.54 5.16
CA HIS A 374 -15.75 -9.48 4.13
C HIS A 374 -16.52 -8.16 4.13
N SER A 375 -16.33 -7.30 5.13
CA SER A 375 -17.11 -6.07 5.29
C SER A 375 -16.89 -5.01 4.20
N SER A 376 -15.82 -5.10 3.43
CA SER A 376 -15.55 -4.20 2.30
C SER A 376 -15.01 -4.98 1.10
N PHE A 377 -15.40 -4.60 -0.10
CA PHE A 377 -14.81 -5.16 -1.32
C PHE A 377 -13.33 -4.77 -1.47
N ASN A 378 -12.85 -3.75 -0.77
CA ASN A 378 -11.45 -3.32 -0.78
C ASN A 378 -10.64 -3.96 0.36
N MET A 379 -10.87 -5.24 0.67
CA MET A 379 -10.13 -6.00 1.69
C MET A 379 -9.28 -7.09 1.05
N SER A 380 -7.95 -6.99 1.20
CA SER A 380 -7.02 -7.96 0.57
C SER A 380 -7.25 -9.39 1.05
N ALA A 381 -7.46 -9.59 2.35
CA ALA A 381 -7.66 -10.93 2.93
C ALA A 381 -8.94 -11.58 2.42
N GLY A 382 -10.10 -10.90 2.53
CA GLY A 382 -11.37 -11.47 2.05
C GLY A 382 -11.37 -11.74 0.53
N ASN A 383 -10.72 -10.88 -0.26
CA ASN A 383 -10.59 -11.12 -1.70
C ASN A 383 -9.62 -12.26 -2.03
N ALA A 384 -8.59 -12.50 -1.22
CA ALA A 384 -7.63 -13.58 -1.45
C ALA A 384 -8.32 -14.97 -1.40
N GLU A 385 -9.40 -15.13 -0.65
CA GLU A 385 -10.19 -16.36 -0.59
C GLU A 385 -10.84 -16.74 -1.93
N GLY A 386 -10.99 -15.80 -2.85
CA GLY A 386 -11.48 -16.04 -4.20
C GLY A 386 -10.39 -16.27 -5.25
N ILE A 387 -9.11 -16.36 -4.90
CA ILE A 387 -8.01 -16.52 -5.86
C ILE A 387 -7.53 -17.97 -5.86
N SER A 388 -7.77 -18.68 -6.96
CA SER A 388 -7.38 -20.08 -7.15
C SER A 388 -6.12 -20.27 -8.00
N VAL A 389 -5.73 -19.27 -8.80
CA VAL A 389 -4.53 -19.31 -9.64
C VAL A 389 -3.24 -19.29 -8.81
N PRO A 390 -2.08 -19.70 -9.37
CA PRO A 390 -0.78 -19.58 -8.70
C PRO A 390 -0.54 -18.19 -8.13
N ALA A 391 -0.10 -18.10 -6.87
CA ALA A 391 0.02 -16.85 -6.13
C ALA A 391 1.36 -16.73 -5.40
N LEU A 392 2.06 -15.62 -5.57
CA LEU A 392 3.25 -15.24 -4.81
C LEU A 392 2.95 -14.03 -3.93
N VAL A 393 3.20 -14.16 -2.64
CA VAL A 393 3.26 -13.04 -1.70
C VAL A 393 4.71 -12.82 -1.30
N MET A 394 5.22 -11.61 -1.52
CA MET A 394 6.56 -11.23 -1.05
C MET A 394 6.46 -10.06 -0.09
N THR A 395 7.31 -10.07 0.92
CA THR A 395 7.41 -9.01 1.93
C THR A 395 8.84 -8.54 2.11
N MET A 396 9.00 -7.35 2.73
CA MET A 396 10.29 -6.72 2.97
C MET A 396 10.55 -6.71 4.49
N SER A 397 11.65 -7.36 4.94
CA SER A 397 11.85 -7.56 6.38
C SER A 397 12.15 -6.27 7.16
N CYS A 398 12.59 -5.21 6.52
CA CYS A 398 12.70 -3.88 7.14
C CYS A 398 11.41 -3.06 7.05
N HIS A 399 10.26 -3.74 6.98
CA HIS A 399 8.94 -3.12 6.94
C HIS A 399 7.95 -3.87 7.85
N TYR A 400 6.81 -3.25 8.21
CA TYR A 400 5.79 -3.88 9.05
C TYR A 400 4.85 -4.81 8.29
N LEU A 401 4.88 -4.78 6.96
CA LEU A 401 3.95 -5.55 6.12
C LEU A 401 4.27 -7.05 6.07
N VAL A 402 5.22 -7.54 6.84
CA VAL A 402 5.47 -8.98 7.01
C VAL A 402 4.23 -9.70 7.58
N VAL A 403 3.52 -9.11 8.54
CA VAL A 403 2.28 -9.66 9.10
C VAL A 403 1.10 -9.51 8.15
N PRO A 404 0.81 -8.31 7.59
CA PRO A 404 -0.19 -8.17 6.54
C PRO A 404 0.00 -9.12 5.34
N GLY A 405 1.25 -9.34 4.93
CA GLY A 405 1.57 -10.30 3.85
C GLY A 405 1.21 -11.73 4.23
N GLU A 406 1.51 -12.17 5.46
CA GLU A 406 1.12 -13.49 5.93
C GLU A 406 -0.40 -13.66 6.01
N ILE A 407 -1.13 -12.65 6.49
CA ILE A 407 -2.60 -12.67 6.51
C ILE A 407 -3.16 -12.86 5.09
N ILE A 408 -2.64 -12.12 4.09
CA ILE A 408 -3.05 -12.31 2.69
C ILE A 408 -2.73 -13.74 2.23
N TYR A 409 -1.51 -14.22 2.51
CA TYR A 409 -1.07 -15.56 2.12
C TYR A 409 -1.97 -16.65 2.72
N ASP A 410 -2.31 -16.55 4.00
CA ASP A 410 -3.13 -17.54 4.70
C ASP A 410 -4.54 -17.62 4.10
N HIS A 411 -5.12 -16.47 3.72
CA HIS A 411 -6.44 -16.38 3.09
C HIS A 411 -6.48 -16.81 1.61
N LEU A 412 -5.33 -16.92 0.91
CA LEU A 412 -5.32 -17.36 -0.49
C LEU A 412 -5.89 -18.77 -0.64
N ALA A 413 -6.92 -18.92 -1.50
CA ALA A 413 -7.50 -20.20 -1.85
C ALA A 413 -6.59 -21.04 -2.77
N SER A 414 -5.63 -20.41 -3.42
CA SER A 414 -4.67 -21.07 -4.31
C SER A 414 -3.94 -22.23 -3.63
N LYS A 415 -3.86 -23.36 -4.32
CA LYS A 415 -3.07 -24.54 -3.89
C LYS A 415 -1.59 -24.41 -4.24
N ASP A 416 -1.25 -23.60 -5.25
CA ASP A 416 0.14 -23.22 -5.60
C ASP A 416 0.42 -21.82 -5.09
N LYS A 417 0.52 -21.66 -3.77
CA LYS A 417 0.86 -20.40 -3.14
C LYS A 417 2.23 -20.42 -2.48
N SER A 418 2.94 -19.31 -2.57
CA SER A 418 4.27 -19.13 -1.99
C SER A 418 4.34 -17.83 -1.21
N TYR A 419 5.02 -17.87 -0.06
CA TYR A 419 5.40 -16.67 0.68
C TYR A 419 6.93 -16.61 0.75
N ALA A 420 7.50 -15.42 0.47
CA ALA A 420 8.92 -15.16 0.64
C ALA A 420 9.14 -13.75 1.19
N SER A 421 10.18 -13.57 2.01
CA SER A 421 10.60 -12.26 2.52
C SER A 421 12.02 -11.98 2.13
N VAL A 422 12.32 -10.71 1.80
CA VAL A 422 13.66 -10.26 1.44
C VAL A 422 14.34 -9.64 2.65
N GLU A 423 15.42 -10.29 3.13
CA GLU A 423 16.20 -9.80 4.27
C GLU A 423 16.75 -8.41 3.99
N GLY A 424 16.50 -7.47 4.91
CA GLY A 424 17.05 -6.12 4.86
C GLY A 424 16.43 -5.19 3.84
N ALA A 425 15.39 -5.59 3.11
CA ALA A 425 14.69 -4.70 2.18
C ALA A 425 13.67 -3.82 2.92
N VAL A 426 13.56 -2.55 2.52
CA VAL A 426 12.48 -1.64 2.91
C VAL A 426 11.32 -1.73 1.89
N HIS A 427 10.21 -1.07 2.18
CA HIS A 427 9.03 -1.04 1.33
C HIS A 427 9.28 -0.76 -0.15
N GLY A 428 10.22 0.14 -0.47
CA GLY A 428 10.64 0.48 -1.84
C GLY A 428 11.69 -0.45 -2.44
N PHE A 429 11.90 -1.62 -1.88
CA PHE A 429 12.85 -2.67 -2.27
C PHE A 429 14.33 -2.37 -2.00
N SER A 430 14.72 -1.13 -1.68
CA SER A 430 16.11 -0.79 -1.37
C SER A 430 16.53 -1.37 0.00
N PRO A 431 17.84 -1.53 0.26
CA PRO A 431 18.31 -2.03 1.54
C PRO A 431 18.13 -0.99 2.65
N CYS A 432 17.70 -1.41 3.84
CA CYS A 432 17.64 -0.54 5.03
C CYS A 432 19.02 -0.26 5.64
N LYS A 433 20.00 -1.10 5.33
CA LYS A 433 21.41 -0.90 5.69
C LYS A 433 22.31 -1.47 4.60
N PRO A 434 23.53 -0.92 4.43
CA PRO A 434 24.46 -1.34 3.37
C PRO A 434 24.83 -2.83 3.39
N GLU A 435 24.87 -3.45 4.58
CA GLU A 435 25.24 -4.87 4.74
C GLU A 435 24.27 -5.84 4.06
N TYR A 436 23.05 -5.40 3.75
CA TYR A 436 22.06 -6.23 3.05
C TYR A 436 22.24 -6.26 1.53
N GLY A 437 23.19 -5.50 0.98
CA GLY A 437 23.55 -5.53 -0.44
C GLY A 437 22.38 -5.14 -1.38
N ASP A 438 22.32 -5.77 -2.55
CA ASP A 438 21.32 -5.45 -3.57
C ASP A 438 20.01 -6.21 -3.32
N THR A 439 19.17 -5.66 -2.47
CA THR A 439 17.84 -6.19 -2.16
C THR A 439 16.86 -6.06 -3.33
N VAL A 440 17.04 -5.05 -4.20
CA VAL A 440 16.22 -4.90 -5.43
C VAL A 440 16.45 -6.10 -6.35
N LYS A 441 17.72 -6.39 -6.66
CA LYS A 441 18.06 -7.55 -7.48
C LYS A 441 17.53 -8.86 -6.87
N ARG A 442 17.70 -9.06 -5.58
CA ARG A 442 17.26 -10.27 -4.86
C ARG A 442 15.75 -10.44 -4.91
N THR A 443 14.99 -9.36 -4.79
CA THR A 443 13.53 -9.38 -4.92
C THR A 443 13.12 -9.88 -6.30
N PHE A 444 13.64 -9.28 -7.36
CA PHE A 444 13.19 -9.56 -8.71
C PHE A 444 13.81 -10.85 -9.29
N ASP A 445 14.96 -11.29 -8.82
CA ASP A 445 15.50 -12.63 -9.13
C ASP A 445 14.59 -13.72 -8.56
N TYR A 446 14.05 -13.51 -7.35
CA TYR A 446 13.12 -14.50 -6.80
C TYR A 446 11.76 -14.50 -7.53
N VAL A 447 11.25 -13.34 -7.92
CA VAL A 447 10.05 -13.26 -8.77
C VAL A 447 10.28 -14.01 -10.08
N ASP A 448 11.42 -13.81 -10.73
CA ASP A 448 11.79 -14.56 -11.95
C ASP A 448 11.87 -16.08 -11.70
N THR A 449 12.55 -16.49 -10.63
CA THR A 449 12.65 -17.91 -10.23
C THR A 449 11.27 -18.51 -10.00
N TRP A 450 10.38 -17.79 -9.35
CA TRP A 450 9.01 -18.23 -9.08
C TRP A 450 8.20 -18.36 -10.37
N LEU A 451 8.26 -17.37 -11.26
CA LEU A 451 7.56 -17.36 -12.54
C LEU A 451 8.08 -18.41 -13.51
N SER A 452 9.38 -18.71 -13.47
CA SER A 452 10.05 -19.65 -14.39
C SER A 452 10.02 -21.10 -13.90
N ARG A 453 9.37 -21.41 -12.77
CA ARG A 453 9.31 -22.77 -12.23
C ARG A 453 8.63 -23.71 -13.24
N PRO A 454 9.26 -24.82 -13.63
CA PRO A 454 8.68 -25.77 -14.58
C PRO A 454 7.30 -26.26 -14.13
N GLY A 455 6.34 -26.23 -15.05
CA GLY A 455 4.97 -26.72 -14.84
C GLY A 455 4.04 -25.77 -14.06
N ARG A 456 4.48 -24.54 -13.75
CA ARG A 456 3.61 -23.55 -13.11
C ARG A 456 2.74 -22.80 -14.14
N PHE A 457 3.31 -22.45 -15.29
CA PHE A 457 2.62 -21.72 -16.36
C PHE A 457 2.76 -22.40 -17.71
#